data_b0b7b0f05a38373a491c68b3f3e85cca
#
_entry.id   b0b7b0f05a38373a491c68b3f3e85cca
#
_cell.length_a   1.000
_cell.length_b   1.000
_cell.length_c   1.000
_cell.angle_alpha   90.00
_cell.angle_beta   90.00
_cell.angle_gamma   90.00
#
_symmetry.space_group_name_H-M   'P 1'
#
loop_
_entity.id
_entity.type
_entity.pdbx_description
1 polymer ?
#
loop_
_entity_poly.entity_id
_entity_poly.type
_entity_poly.pdbx_seq_one_letter_code
_entity_poly.pdbx_strand_id
1 'polypeptide(L)'
;MDQAFAALRQFARARRPAERCELCSLELGREHPHLIEIAARQIVCACDACATLFDAVAGGRYRRVSRRAQLLADFQMADAEWNDLLIPINMAFFFRSGVEGRVIALYPSPAGAVESLLPLDAWNAIVERNAPLKHLRSDIEALLVNRVGHGRELSHAEYYIAPIDECYRLVGLIRANWKGLSGGNEVWTEIGRFFSDLRSRSDVVSGEAHA
;
A
#
# COMPACT_ATOMS: atom_id res chain seq x y z
N MET A 1 -34.69 19.30 -27.67
CA MET A 1 -33.41 18.69 -28.06
C MET A 1 -32.64 18.06 -26.86
N ASP A 2 -33.00 18.38 -25.61
CA ASP A 2 -32.28 17.84 -24.41
C ASP A 2 -32.55 16.37 -24.06
N GLN A 3 -33.71 15.81 -24.41
CA GLN A 3 -34.04 14.42 -24.06
C GLN A 3 -33.22 13.36 -24.83
N ALA A 4 -32.84 13.66 -26.08
CA ALA A 4 -32.01 12.76 -26.87
C ALA A 4 -30.57 12.64 -26.29
N PHE A 5 -30.02 13.74 -25.76
CA PHE A 5 -28.72 13.74 -25.10
C PHE A 5 -28.74 13.06 -23.73
N ALA A 6 -29.85 13.08 -22.99
CA ALA A 6 -30.02 12.37 -21.74
C ALA A 6 -30.04 10.84 -21.95
N ALA A 7 -30.71 10.37 -23.01
CA ALA A 7 -30.70 8.95 -23.38
C ALA A 7 -29.30 8.48 -23.79
N LEU A 8 -28.57 9.27 -24.59
CA LEU A 8 -27.18 8.94 -24.96
C LEU A 8 -26.23 8.91 -23.75
N ARG A 9 -26.45 9.76 -22.75
CA ARG A 9 -25.65 9.69 -21.47
C ARG A 9 -25.94 8.45 -20.65
N GLN A 10 -27.13 7.85 -20.73
CA GLN A 10 -27.41 6.56 -20.08
C GLN A 10 -26.67 5.41 -20.75
N PHE A 11 -26.48 5.44 -22.05
CA PHE A 11 -25.67 4.44 -22.78
C PHE A 11 -24.17 4.70 -22.62
N ALA A 12 -23.75 5.94 -22.36
CA ALA A 12 -22.37 6.33 -22.10
C ALA A 12 -21.92 6.15 -20.64
N ARG A 13 -22.75 5.56 -19.75
CA ARG A 13 -22.23 4.95 -18.51
C ARG A 13 -21.39 3.77 -18.93
N ALA A 14 -20.13 4.05 -19.23
CA ALA A 14 -19.13 3.05 -19.50
C ALA A 14 -19.21 2.01 -18.37
N ARG A 15 -19.72 0.81 -18.67
CA ARG A 15 -19.45 -0.36 -17.83
C ARG A 15 -17.94 -0.36 -17.69
N ARG A 16 -17.43 -0.18 -16.46
CA ARG A 16 -16.00 -0.44 -16.24
C ARG A 16 -15.73 -1.79 -16.87
N PRO A 17 -14.79 -1.91 -17.82
CA PRO A 17 -14.50 -3.19 -18.41
C PRO A 17 -14.24 -4.17 -17.26
N ALA A 18 -14.80 -5.37 -17.35
CA ALA A 18 -14.59 -6.40 -16.35
C ALA A 18 -13.09 -6.65 -16.26
N GLU A 19 -12.56 -6.58 -15.04
CA GLU A 19 -11.15 -6.89 -14.80
C GLU A 19 -10.88 -8.33 -15.21
N ARG A 20 -9.71 -8.59 -15.77
CA ARG A 20 -9.32 -9.91 -16.25
C ARG A 20 -8.02 -10.33 -15.63
N CYS A 21 -7.91 -11.64 -15.36
CA CYS A 21 -6.65 -12.25 -14.94
C CYS A 21 -5.56 -11.96 -15.99
N GLU A 22 -4.50 -11.29 -15.59
CA GLU A 22 -3.41 -10.90 -16.50
C GLU A 22 -2.59 -12.10 -17.00
N LEU A 23 -2.76 -13.28 -16.36
CA LEU A 23 -2.04 -14.50 -16.70
C LEU A 23 -2.83 -15.43 -17.64
N CYS A 24 -4.18 -15.51 -17.51
CA CYS A 24 -5.01 -16.41 -18.30
C CYS A 24 -6.24 -15.77 -18.93
N SER A 25 -6.45 -14.46 -18.76
CA SER A 25 -7.56 -13.67 -19.30
C SER A 25 -8.94 -14.04 -18.78
N LEU A 26 -9.07 -14.88 -17.74
CA LEU A 26 -10.34 -15.17 -17.08
C LEU A 26 -10.91 -13.87 -16.50
N GLU A 27 -12.21 -13.67 -16.63
CA GLU A 27 -12.90 -12.54 -16.02
C GLU A 27 -12.87 -12.65 -14.49
N LEU A 28 -12.53 -11.55 -13.82
CA LEU A 28 -12.35 -11.48 -12.38
C LEU A 28 -13.57 -10.82 -11.71
N GLY A 29 -13.90 -11.29 -10.52
CA GLY A 29 -14.81 -10.60 -9.62
C GLY A 29 -14.18 -9.31 -9.06
N ARG A 30 -14.99 -8.51 -8.35
CA ARG A 30 -14.50 -7.28 -7.70
C ARG A 30 -13.40 -7.55 -6.69
N GLU A 31 -13.49 -8.66 -5.98
CA GLU A 31 -12.48 -9.15 -5.05
C GLU A 31 -11.79 -10.34 -5.69
N HIS A 32 -10.52 -10.19 -5.98
CA HIS A 32 -9.68 -11.22 -6.57
C HIS A 32 -8.27 -11.18 -5.99
N PRO A 33 -7.49 -12.26 -6.09
CA PRO A 33 -6.09 -12.27 -5.66
C PRO A 33 -5.22 -11.33 -6.49
N HIS A 34 -4.24 -10.75 -5.82
CA HIS A 34 -3.12 -10.10 -6.48
C HIS A 34 -1.86 -10.95 -6.32
N LEU A 35 -1.02 -10.92 -7.33
CA LEU A 35 0.35 -11.39 -7.28
C LEU A 35 1.27 -10.17 -7.42
N ILE A 36 2.45 -10.24 -6.81
CA ILE A 36 3.53 -9.32 -7.12
C ILE A 36 4.57 -10.02 -7.98
N GLU A 37 4.92 -9.41 -9.10
CA GLU A 37 6.12 -9.77 -9.83
C GLU A 37 7.32 -9.17 -9.11
N ILE A 38 8.15 -10.01 -8.50
CA ILE A 38 9.16 -9.60 -7.53
C ILE A 38 10.22 -8.69 -8.17
N ALA A 39 10.75 -9.07 -9.33
CA ALA A 39 11.82 -8.31 -9.99
C ALA A 39 11.37 -6.95 -10.52
N ALA A 40 10.16 -6.86 -11.07
CA ALA A 40 9.60 -5.62 -11.59
C ALA A 40 8.82 -4.80 -10.53
N ARG A 41 8.56 -5.39 -9.36
CA ARG A 41 7.70 -4.80 -8.31
C ARG A 41 6.32 -4.39 -8.86
N GLN A 42 5.77 -5.23 -9.74
CA GLN A 42 4.50 -4.96 -10.40
C GLN A 42 3.39 -5.82 -9.80
N ILE A 43 2.28 -5.18 -9.48
CA ILE A 43 1.07 -5.89 -9.04
C ILE A 43 0.34 -6.41 -10.28
N VAL A 44 -0.07 -7.67 -10.22
CA VAL A 44 -0.75 -8.42 -11.28
C VAL A 44 -2.07 -8.94 -10.74
N CYS A 45 -3.17 -8.63 -11.41
CA CYS A 45 -4.49 -9.18 -11.10
C CYS A 45 -4.55 -10.64 -11.54
N ALA A 46 -4.93 -11.55 -10.64
CA ALA A 46 -4.94 -12.98 -10.92
C ALA A 46 -6.25 -13.64 -10.49
N CYS A 47 -6.66 -14.69 -11.18
CA CYS A 47 -7.69 -15.61 -10.67
C CYS A 47 -7.09 -16.55 -9.61
N ASP A 48 -7.95 -17.18 -8.78
CA ASP A 48 -7.48 -18.04 -7.71
C ASP A 48 -6.60 -19.21 -8.20
N ALA A 49 -6.92 -19.78 -9.36
CA ALA A 49 -6.13 -20.86 -9.96
C ALA A 49 -4.71 -20.39 -10.32
N CYS A 50 -4.59 -19.23 -11.01
CA CYS A 50 -3.29 -18.66 -11.35
C CYS A 50 -2.54 -18.22 -10.09
N ALA A 51 -3.22 -17.56 -9.14
CA ALA A 51 -2.60 -17.14 -7.89
C ALA A 51 -2.00 -18.32 -7.12
N THR A 52 -2.70 -19.46 -7.06
CA THR A 52 -2.21 -20.67 -6.39
C THR A 52 -1.06 -21.31 -7.16
N LEU A 53 -1.19 -21.43 -8.49
CA LEU A 53 -0.18 -22.08 -9.32
C LEU A 53 1.16 -21.34 -9.30
N PHE A 54 1.13 -20.02 -9.43
CA PHE A 54 2.35 -19.22 -9.56
C PHE A 54 3.00 -18.87 -8.21
N ASP A 55 2.23 -18.88 -7.10
CA ASP A 55 2.78 -18.73 -5.75
C ASP A 55 3.49 -20.01 -5.26
N ALA A 56 3.06 -21.19 -5.73
CA ALA A 56 3.63 -22.46 -5.30
C ALA A 56 5.05 -22.74 -5.81
N VAL A 57 5.54 -21.96 -6.77
CA VAL A 57 6.89 -22.15 -7.34
C VAL A 57 7.92 -21.51 -6.43
N ALA A 58 8.69 -22.33 -5.71
CA ALA A 58 9.78 -21.86 -4.85
C ALA A 58 10.81 -21.06 -5.66
N GLY A 59 11.11 -19.83 -5.23
CA GLY A 59 11.97 -18.91 -5.99
C GLY A 59 11.33 -18.38 -7.28
N GLY A 60 10.01 -18.54 -7.43
CA GLY A 60 9.27 -18.13 -8.61
C GLY A 60 9.24 -16.61 -8.81
N ARG A 61 8.89 -16.24 -10.03
CA ARG A 61 8.75 -14.85 -10.49
C ARG A 61 7.68 -14.09 -9.71
N TYR A 62 6.66 -14.77 -9.23
CA TYR A 62 5.47 -14.19 -8.59
C TYR A 62 5.34 -14.66 -7.15
N ARG A 63 4.76 -13.81 -6.31
CA ARG A 63 4.29 -14.12 -4.97
C ARG A 63 2.87 -13.64 -4.77
N ARG A 64 2.05 -14.43 -4.07
CA ARG A 64 0.70 -14.02 -3.71
C ARG A 64 0.73 -12.96 -2.62
N VAL A 65 0.07 -11.83 -2.87
CA VAL A 65 -0.04 -10.74 -1.91
C VAL A 65 -0.99 -11.14 -0.76
N SER A 66 -0.65 -10.72 0.44
CA SER A 66 -1.49 -10.88 1.64
C SER A 66 -2.83 -10.16 1.47
N ARG A 67 -3.87 -10.64 2.14
CA ARG A 67 -5.19 -9.96 2.12
C ARG A 67 -5.50 -9.23 3.42
N ARG A 68 -4.70 -9.40 4.47
CA ARG A 68 -4.96 -8.83 5.79
C ARG A 68 -4.02 -7.68 6.06
N ALA A 69 -4.60 -6.55 6.46
CA ALA A 69 -3.86 -5.45 7.03
C ALA A 69 -3.96 -5.53 8.56
N GLN A 70 -2.93 -5.08 9.25
CA GLN A 70 -2.86 -5.01 10.70
C GLN A 70 -2.54 -3.57 11.11
N LEU A 71 -3.36 -3.00 11.99
CA LEU A 71 -3.09 -1.72 12.64
C LEU A 71 -2.23 -1.99 13.87
N LEU A 72 -1.05 -1.40 13.93
CA LEU A 72 -0.11 -1.51 15.04
C LEU A 72 -0.42 -0.43 16.09
N ALA A 73 -1.25 -0.76 17.08
CA ALA A 73 -1.73 0.21 18.06
C ALA A 73 -0.61 0.77 18.97
N ASP A 74 0.38 -0.06 19.31
CA ASP A 74 1.46 0.29 20.23
C ASP A 74 2.80 0.53 19.50
N PHE A 75 2.73 0.91 18.20
CA PHE A 75 3.93 1.16 17.42
C PHE A 75 4.73 2.34 17.96
N GLN A 76 6.02 2.13 18.19
CA GLN A 76 6.90 3.12 18.77
C GLN A 76 7.80 3.75 17.70
N MET A 77 7.57 5.03 17.43
CA MET A 77 8.43 5.86 16.58
C MET A 77 8.37 7.31 17.04
N ALA A 78 9.50 7.82 17.51
CA ALA A 78 9.64 9.22 17.85
C ALA A 78 9.77 10.10 16.60
N ASP A 79 9.48 11.39 16.72
CA ASP A 79 9.62 12.33 15.60
C ASP A 79 11.07 12.45 15.11
N ALA A 80 12.04 12.37 16.02
CA ALA A 80 13.46 12.36 15.66
C ALA A 80 13.80 11.16 14.76
N GLU A 81 13.29 9.97 15.09
CA GLU A 81 13.53 8.75 14.31
C GLU A 81 12.88 8.80 12.92
N TRP A 82 11.69 9.39 12.82
CA TRP A 82 11.08 9.64 11.51
C TRP A 82 11.95 10.56 10.65
N ASN A 83 12.48 11.62 11.27
CA ASN A 83 13.36 12.58 10.57
C ASN A 83 14.67 11.90 10.12
N ASP A 84 15.21 10.98 10.93
CA ASP A 84 16.43 10.23 10.61
C ASP A 84 16.24 9.26 9.43
N LEU A 85 14.99 8.87 9.11
CA LEU A 85 14.69 8.08 7.91
C LEU A 85 14.78 8.88 6.60
N LEU A 86 14.93 10.19 6.66
CA LEU A 86 15.07 11.09 5.50
C LEU A 86 13.90 10.99 4.50
N ILE A 87 12.69 10.72 4.99
CA ILE A 87 11.49 10.70 4.17
C ILE A 87 10.96 12.14 4.02
N PRO A 88 10.81 12.64 2.77
CA PRO A 88 10.50 14.06 2.54
C PRO A 88 9.03 14.44 2.81
N ILE A 89 8.16 13.46 3.03
CA ILE A 89 6.73 13.67 3.30
C ILE A 89 6.27 12.81 4.47
N ASN A 90 5.10 13.12 5.04
CA ASN A 90 4.55 12.39 6.20
C ASN A 90 3.81 11.10 5.84
N MET A 91 4.23 10.42 4.79
CA MET A 91 3.73 9.11 4.36
C MET A 91 4.86 8.32 3.70
N ALA A 92 4.98 7.04 4.05
CA ALA A 92 5.91 6.14 3.40
C ALA A 92 5.48 4.69 3.61
N PHE A 93 6.05 3.79 2.82
CA PHE A 93 5.98 2.36 3.12
C PHE A 93 7.35 1.72 2.95
N PHE A 94 7.61 0.78 3.84
CA PHE A 94 8.89 0.10 3.97
C PHE A 94 8.66 -1.39 3.80
N PHE A 95 9.36 -2.04 2.91
CA PHE A 95 9.26 -3.48 2.71
C PHE A 95 10.65 -4.10 2.54
N ARG A 96 10.76 -5.39 2.86
CA ARG A 96 11.98 -6.14 2.62
C ARG A 96 11.96 -6.71 1.21
N SER A 97 12.92 -6.33 0.38
CA SER A 97 13.09 -6.93 -0.94
C SER A 97 13.83 -8.25 -0.84
N GLY A 98 13.20 -9.31 -1.33
CA GLY A 98 13.83 -10.62 -1.44
C GLY A 98 14.95 -10.67 -2.48
N VAL A 99 14.84 -9.87 -3.53
CA VAL A 99 15.85 -9.76 -4.60
C VAL A 99 17.07 -8.99 -4.15
N GLU A 100 16.86 -7.83 -3.52
CA GLU A 100 17.96 -6.95 -3.09
C GLU A 100 18.52 -7.31 -1.72
N GLY A 101 17.83 -8.17 -0.96
CA GLY A 101 18.24 -8.57 0.40
C GLY A 101 18.23 -7.44 1.43
N ARG A 102 17.62 -6.29 1.11
CA ARG A 102 17.58 -5.09 1.97
C ARG A 102 16.15 -4.57 2.13
N VAL A 103 15.98 -3.66 3.06
CA VAL A 103 14.75 -2.88 3.20
C VAL A 103 14.77 -1.73 2.20
N ILE A 104 13.61 -1.50 1.58
CA ILE A 104 13.37 -0.43 0.64
C ILE A 104 12.31 0.49 1.24
N ALA A 105 12.58 1.78 1.23
CA ALA A 105 11.65 2.81 1.61
C ALA A 105 11.11 3.49 0.36
N LEU A 106 9.80 3.50 0.21
CA LEU A 106 9.11 4.20 -0.87
C LEU A 106 8.15 5.24 -0.28
N TYR A 107 8.06 6.39 -0.90
CA TYR A 107 7.03 7.37 -0.59
C TYR A 107 6.17 7.68 -1.81
N PRO A 108 4.87 7.92 -1.64
CA PRO A 108 3.99 8.25 -2.74
C PRO A 108 4.25 9.65 -3.26
N SER A 109 4.23 9.81 -4.58
CA SER A 109 4.33 11.09 -5.25
C SER A 109 3.36 11.16 -6.45
N PRO A 110 3.14 12.37 -7.02
CA PRO A 110 2.36 12.49 -8.25
C PRO A 110 2.95 11.74 -9.44
N ALA A 111 4.26 11.50 -9.42
CA ALA A 111 4.96 10.73 -10.46
C ALA A 111 4.90 9.21 -10.22
N GLY A 112 4.47 8.79 -9.03
CA GLY A 112 4.44 7.38 -8.64
C GLY A 112 5.14 7.13 -7.30
N ALA A 113 5.51 5.89 -7.03
CA ALA A 113 6.33 5.56 -5.87
C ALA A 113 7.78 5.97 -6.10
N VAL A 114 8.35 6.70 -5.17
CA VAL A 114 9.75 7.17 -5.24
C VAL A 114 10.54 6.52 -4.13
N GLU A 115 11.69 5.95 -4.48
CA GLU A 115 12.60 5.34 -3.51
C GLU A 115 13.38 6.42 -2.76
N SER A 116 13.43 6.30 -1.43
CA SER A 116 14.27 7.13 -0.56
C SER A 116 15.54 6.40 -0.20
N LEU A 117 16.62 7.16 -0.04
CA LEU A 117 17.89 6.64 0.50
C LEU A 117 17.71 6.41 2.00
N LEU A 118 17.34 5.19 2.38
CA LEU A 118 17.08 4.81 3.75
C LEU A 118 18.38 4.55 4.52
N PRO A 119 18.66 5.29 5.60
CA PRO A 119 19.73 4.93 6.52
C PRO A 119 19.39 3.63 7.26
N LEU A 120 20.16 2.57 7.02
CA LEU A 120 19.89 1.23 7.59
C LEU A 120 19.93 1.20 9.12
N ASP A 121 20.82 1.97 9.74
CA ASP A 121 20.94 2.01 11.21
C ASP A 121 19.67 2.61 11.85
N ALA A 122 19.13 3.68 11.26
CA ALA A 122 17.86 4.29 11.71
C ALA A 122 16.70 3.29 11.59
N TRP A 123 16.63 2.55 10.48
CA TRP A 123 15.64 1.50 10.30
C TRP A 123 15.77 0.37 11.32
N ASN A 124 16.98 -0.13 11.56
CA ASN A 124 17.23 -1.23 12.48
C ASN A 124 16.81 -0.88 13.91
N ALA A 125 17.07 0.35 14.36
CA ALA A 125 16.64 0.83 15.68
C ALA A 125 15.10 0.79 15.85
N ILE A 126 14.34 1.09 14.78
CA ILE A 126 12.88 1.01 14.77
C ILE A 126 12.43 -0.45 14.84
N VAL A 127 13.05 -1.34 14.06
CA VAL A 127 12.72 -2.78 14.05
C VAL A 127 12.97 -3.44 15.41
N GLU A 128 14.03 -3.06 16.10
CA GLU A 128 14.35 -3.61 17.43
C GLU A 128 13.25 -3.33 18.47
N ARG A 129 12.64 -2.16 18.41
CA ARG A 129 11.58 -1.76 19.33
C ARG A 129 10.17 -2.22 18.91
N ASN A 130 10.00 -2.61 17.67
CA ASN A 130 8.71 -2.98 17.11
C ASN A 130 8.74 -4.44 16.63
N ALA A 131 8.51 -5.38 17.54
CA ALA A 131 8.59 -6.82 17.27
C ALA A 131 7.82 -7.29 16.02
N PRO A 132 6.62 -6.75 15.67
CA PRO A 132 5.91 -7.15 14.47
C PRO A 132 6.71 -6.97 13.17
N LEU A 133 7.62 -5.98 13.10
CA LEU A 133 8.45 -5.74 11.93
C LEU A 133 9.47 -6.85 11.64
N LYS A 134 9.86 -7.62 12.66
CA LYS A 134 10.79 -8.76 12.52
C LYS A 134 10.18 -9.91 11.68
N HIS A 135 8.86 -9.96 11.62
CA HIS A 135 8.08 -10.99 10.91
C HIS A 135 7.49 -10.51 9.59
N LEU A 136 7.87 -9.30 9.13
CA LEU A 136 7.41 -8.73 7.88
C LEU A 136 7.78 -9.66 6.70
N ARG A 137 6.77 -10.13 5.98
CA ARG A 137 6.99 -11.04 4.85
C ARG A 137 7.53 -10.28 3.66
N SER A 138 8.71 -10.70 3.19
CA SER A 138 9.40 -10.06 2.08
C SER A 138 8.52 -9.97 0.83
N ASP A 139 8.59 -8.85 0.14
CA ASP A 139 7.94 -8.49 -1.12
C ASP A 139 6.41 -8.34 -1.07
N ILE A 140 5.71 -8.98 -0.13
CA ILE A 140 4.24 -9.04 -0.10
C ILE A 140 3.60 -8.22 1.01
N GLU A 141 4.37 -7.80 2.00
CA GLU A 141 3.93 -6.93 3.11
C GLU A 141 4.86 -5.74 3.27
N ALA A 142 4.32 -4.63 3.75
CA ALA A 142 5.05 -3.42 4.05
C ALA A 142 4.59 -2.80 5.37
N LEU A 143 5.50 -2.14 6.09
CA LEU A 143 5.12 -1.13 7.06
C LEU A 143 4.62 0.09 6.30
N LEU A 144 3.32 0.35 6.34
CA LEU A 144 2.72 1.58 5.82
C LEU A 144 2.55 2.58 6.94
N VAL A 145 3.11 3.77 6.75
CA VAL A 145 3.11 4.86 7.73
C VAL A 145 2.28 6.02 7.22
N ASN A 146 1.35 6.48 8.06
CA ASN A 146 0.58 7.70 7.87
C ASN A 146 0.82 8.65 9.03
N ARG A 147 1.53 9.74 8.77
CA ARG A 147 1.79 10.83 9.73
C ARG A 147 1.19 12.15 9.25
N VAL A 148 0.26 12.10 8.29
CA VAL A 148 -0.39 13.31 7.76
C VAL A 148 -1.18 13.97 8.87
N GLY A 149 -0.86 15.25 9.15
CA GLY A 149 -1.46 16.01 10.26
C GLY A 149 -0.88 15.68 11.64
N HIS A 150 0.09 14.77 11.78
CA HIS A 150 0.77 14.52 13.05
C HIS A 150 1.38 15.82 13.60
N GLY A 151 1.20 16.07 14.92
CA GLY A 151 1.58 17.33 15.55
C GLY A 151 0.51 18.43 15.51
N ARG A 152 -0.65 18.19 14.87
CA ARG A 152 -1.86 19.00 15.03
C ARG A 152 -2.79 18.32 16.04
N GLU A 153 -3.53 19.08 16.85
CA GLU A 153 -4.30 18.58 18.01
C GLU A 153 -5.28 17.42 17.76
N LEU A 154 -5.51 16.99 16.52
CA LEU A 154 -6.54 16.03 16.13
C LEU A 154 -6.06 14.81 15.34
N SER A 155 -4.76 14.65 15.08
CA SER A 155 -4.31 13.48 14.30
C SER A 155 -3.13 12.77 14.96
N HIS A 156 -3.31 11.48 15.16
CA HIS A 156 -2.26 10.56 15.58
C HIS A 156 -1.62 9.91 14.35
N ALA A 157 -0.32 9.64 14.44
CA ALA A 157 0.35 8.81 13.44
C ALA A 157 -0.25 7.40 13.45
N GLU A 158 -0.41 6.81 12.27
CA GLU A 158 -0.92 5.45 12.09
C GLU A 158 0.12 4.58 11.41
N TYR A 159 0.22 3.36 11.89
CA TYR A 159 1.20 2.39 11.44
C TYR A 159 0.52 1.07 11.13
N TYR A 160 0.77 0.53 9.94
CA TYR A 160 0.12 -0.70 9.49
C TYR A 160 1.16 -1.69 8.95
N ILE A 161 1.01 -2.97 9.27
CA ILE A 161 1.51 -4.00 8.36
C ILE A 161 0.42 -4.18 7.31
N ALA A 162 0.69 -3.67 6.12
CA ALA A 162 -0.27 -3.67 5.02
C ALA A 162 0.20 -4.60 3.89
N PRO A 163 -0.75 -5.23 3.16
CA PRO A 163 -0.46 -5.84 1.88
C PRO A 163 0.23 -4.84 0.95
N ILE A 164 1.21 -5.28 0.19
CA ILE A 164 2.00 -4.37 -0.67
C ILE A 164 1.15 -3.71 -1.76
N ASP A 165 0.12 -4.37 -2.25
CA ASP A 165 -0.83 -3.83 -3.23
C ASP A 165 -1.63 -2.65 -2.68
N GLU A 166 -1.95 -2.63 -1.38
CA GLU A 166 -2.56 -1.48 -0.71
C GLU A 166 -1.64 -0.25 -0.74
N CYS A 167 -0.34 -0.47 -0.54
CA CYS A 167 0.63 0.61 -0.65
C CYS A 167 0.68 1.19 -2.07
N TYR A 168 0.68 0.34 -3.09
CA TYR A 168 0.63 0.79 -4.48
C TYR A 168 -0.75 1.37 -4.86
N ARG A 169 -1.84 0.91 -4.25
CA ARG A 169 -3.17 1.52 -4.40
C ARG A 169 -3.17 2.96 -3.90
N LEU A 170 -2.53 3.24 -2.75
CA LEU A 170 -2.35 4.60 -2.24
C LEU A 170 -1.56 5.47 -3.22
N VAL A 171 -0.46 4.95 -3.78
CA VAL A 171 0.33 5.65 -4.81
C VAL A 171 -0.53 5.97 -6.03
N GLY A 172 -1.30 5.00 -6.52
CA GLY A 172 -2.21 5.17 -7.66
C GLY A 172 -3.30 6.21 -7.40
N LEU A 173 -3.88 6.21 -6.18
CA LEU A 173 -4.87 7.18 -5.73
C LEU A 173 -4.29 8.61 -5.75
N ILE A 174 -3.10 8.80 -5.19
CA ILE A 174 -2.44 10.12 -5.16
C ILE A 174 -2.15 10.57 -6.58
N ARG A 175 -1.57 9.72 -7.41
CA ARG A 175 -1.27 10.04 -8.81
C ARG A 175 -2.52 10.42 -9.61
N ALA A 176 -3.64 9.74 -9.41
CA ALA A 176 -4.89 9.99 -10.13
C ALA A 176 -5.59 11.30 -9.73
N ASN A 177 -5.43 11.73 -8.46
CA ASN A 177 -6.16 12.86 -7.90
C ASN A 177 -5.31 14.11 -7.66
N TRP A 178 -4.00 14.04 -7.91
CA TRP A 178 -3.09 15.16 -7.68
C TRP A 178 -3.35 16.29 -8.68
N LYS A 179 -3.55 17.51 -8.17
CA LYS A 179 -3.78 18.71 -8.99
C LYS A 179 -2.88 19.84 -8.53
N GLY A 180 -2.21 20.50 -9.48
CA GLY A 180 -1.32 21.62 -9.21
C GLY A 180 -0.11 21.26 -8.35
N LEU A 181 0.48 22.24 -7.68
CA LEU A 181 1.71 22.06 -6.88
C LEU A 181 1.47 21.39 -5.53
N SER A 182 0.31 21.65 -4.90
CA SER A 182 -0.01 21.19 -3.53
C SER A 182 -0.98 20.00 -3.49
N GLY A 183 -1.36 19.45 -4.64
CA GLY A 183 -2.29 18.33 -4.73
C GLY A 183 -3.77 18.71 -4.76
N GLY A 184 -4.12 19.89 -4.22
CA GLY A 184 -5.53 20.31 -4.05
C GLY A 184 -6.25 19.58 -2.91
N ASN A 185 -7.44 20.05 -2.54
CA ASN A 185 -8.21 19.47 -1.41
C ASN A 185 -8.72 18.05 -1.69
N GLU A 186 -8.94 17.71 -2.94
CA GLU A 186 -9.53 16.45 -3.36
C GLU A 186 -8.64 15.26 -3.03
N VAL A 187 -7.35 15.33 -3.32
CA VAL A 187 -6.40 14.25 -3.01
C VAL A 187 -6.28 14.01 -1.51
N TRP A 188 -6.29 15.06 -0.69
CA TRP A 188 -6.22 14.92 0.77
C TRP A 188 -7.48 14.28 1.36
N THR A 189 -8.64 14.59 0.79
CA THR A 189 -9.90 13.92 1.15
C THR A 189 -9.86 12.44 0.79
N GLU A 190 -9.36 12.08 -0.40
CA GLU A 190 -9.24 10.68 -0.82
C GLU A 190 -8.20 9.91 -0.01
N ILE A 191 -7.09 10.53 0.38
CA ILE A 191 -6.10 9.95 1.30
C ILE A 191 -6.76 9.65 2.65
N GLY A 192 -7.53 10.62 3.19
CA GLY A 192 -8.25 10.42 4.45
C GLY A 192 -9.25 9.25 4.37
N ARG A 193 -10.00 9.14 3.26
CA ARG A 193 -10.91 8.01 3.03
C ARG A 193 -10.17 6.68 2.93
N PHE A 194 -9.05 6.66 2.23
CA PHE A 194 -8.21 5.47 2.12
C PHE A 194 -7.79 4.93 3.49
N PHE A 195 -7.25 5.79 4.37
CA PHE A 195 -6.81 5.36 5.68
C PHE A 195 -7.98 5.01 6.63
N SER A 196 -9.11 5.72 6.53
CA SER A 196 -10.33 5.36 7.26
C SER A 196 -10.85 3.97 6.87
N ASP A 197 -10.89 3.67 5.56
CA ASP A 197 -11.26 2.36 5.04
C ASP A 197 -10.25 1.27 5.45
N LEU A 198 -8.95 1.54 5.33
CA LEU A 198 -7.91 0.61 5.75
C LEU A 198 -8.03 0.28 7.24
N ARG A 199 -8.22 1.29 8.09
CA ARG A 199 -8.40 1.11 9.53
C ARG A 199 -9.62 0.23 9.83
N SER A 200 -10.74 0.45 9.17
CA SER A 200 -12.00 -0.26 9.44
C SER A 200 -11.91 -1.77 9.15
N ARG A 201 -11.01 -2.19 8.27
CA ARG A 201 -10.81 -3.60 7.86
C ARG A 201 -9.48 -4.20 8.34
N SER A 202 -8.71 -3.46 9.14
CA SER A 202 -7.47 -3.95 9.73
C SER A 202 -7.72 -4.66 11.06
N ASP A 203 -7.01 -5.75 11.28
CA ASP A 203 -6.92 -6.36 12.60
C ASP A 203 -6.06 -5.46 13.50
N VAL A 204 -6.52 -5.15 14.71
CA VAL A 204 -5.73 -4.38 15.67
C VAL A 204 -4.75 -5.30 16.37
N VAL A 205 -3.46 -4.99 16.27
CA VAL A 205 -2.39 -5.73 16.94
C VAL A 205 -1.77 -4.83 18.00
N SER A 206 -1.89 -5.24 19.26
CA SER A 206 -1.19 -4.66 20.41
C SER A 206 0.09 -5.43 20.65
N GLY A 207 1.15 -4.73 21.05
CA GLY A 207 2.50 -5.31 21.19
C GLY A 207 2.71 -6.24 22.40
N GLU A 208 1.67 -6.79 23.02
CA GLU A 208 1.84 -7.86 23.97
C GLU A 208 2.28 -9.14 23.25
N ALA A 209 3.61 -9.28 23.14
CA ALA A 209 4.21 -10.53 22.77
C ALA A 209 3.73 -11.62 23.72
N HIS A 210 3.16 -12.66 23.17
CA HIS A 210 3.09 -13.92 23.89
C HIS A 210 4.53 -14.35 24.21
N ALA A 211 4.88 -14.25 25.51
CA ALA A 211 6.07 -14.85 26.08
C ALA A 211 6.00 -16.38 26.00
#